data_e96a884976798df8fe5155bc734869a2
#
_entry.id   e96a884976798df8fe5155bc734869a2
#
_cell.length_a   1.000
_cell.length_b   1.000
_cell.length_c   1.000
_cell.angle_alpha   90.00
_cell.angle_beta   90.00
_cell.angle_gamma   90.00
#
_symmetry.space_group_name_H-M   'P 1'
#
loop_
_entity.id
_entity.type
_entity.pdbx_description
1 polymer ?
#
loop_
_entity_poly.entity_id
_entity_poly.type
_entity_poly.pdbx_seq_one_letter_code
_entity_poly.pdbx_strand_id
1 'polypeptide(L)'
;MLSIVKKDRKKIEETISKLNEFKLEALEKTYKKVNEDFGLIFADLLPGSFARLEPPEGQLITEGLEIRVQLGGVWKSSLTELSGGQRSVIALSLILSLLQFKPAPMYILDEVDAALDLSHTENIGRLFHSRFKGSQFIVVSLKEGMFGNANVLFRTRFKDGISSVERTQTRSAPSSMASSKPTKVLRHGIALPKKSLTATTQY
;
A
#
# COMPACT_ATOMS: atom_id res chain seq x y z
N MET A 1 -36.35 0.47 44.63
CA MET A 1 -35.02 -0.06 44.23
C MET A 1 -35.11 -1.07 43.09
N LEU A 2 -35.82 -2.18 43.22
CA LEU A 2 -35.91 -3.25 42.20
C LEU A 2 -36.47 -2.77 40.83
N SER A 3 -37.47 -1.87 40.83
CA SER A 3 -38.04 -1.31 39.61
C SER A 3 -37.08 -0.41 38.82
N ILE A 4 -36.22 0.34 39.51
CA ILE A 4 -35.18 1.18 38.90
C ILE A 4 -34.15 0.26 38.23
N VAL A 5 -33.66 -0.73 38.94
CA VAL A 5 -32.66 -1.70 38.39
C VAL A 5 -33.22 -2.40 37.17
N LYS A 6 -34.49 -2.83 37.18
CA LYS A 6 -35.11 -3.46 35.98
C LYS A 6 -35.22 -2.49 34.81
N LYS A 7 -35.54 -1.21 35.06
CA LYS A 7 -35.60 -0.18 34.01
C LYS A 7 -34.22 0.13 33.43
N ASP A 8 -33.21 0.24 34.29
CA ASP A 8 -31.81 0.47 33.85
C ASP A 8 -31.28 -0.69 33.03
N ARG A 9 -31.53 -1.94 33.47
CA ARG A 9 -31.19 -3.14 32.73
C ARG A 9 -31.78 -3.14 31.32
N LYS A 10 -33.11 -2.87 31.19
CA LYS A 10 -33.80 -2.80 29.91
C LYS A 10 -33.17 -1.75 29.00
N LYS A 11 -32.87 -0.55 29.55
CA LYS A 11 -32.19 0.51 28.78
C LYS A 11 -30.79 0.11 28.28
N ILE A 12 -30.04 -0.63 29.07
CA ILE A 12 -28.74 -1.15 28.69
C ILE A 12 -28.90 -2.19 27.57
N GLU A 13 -29.84 -3.13 27.69
CA GLU A 13 -30.13 -4.15 26.65
C GLU A 13 -30.56 -3.50 25.33
N GLU A 14 -31.42 -2.48 25.35
CA GLU A 14 -31.82 -1.69 24.17
C GLU A 14 -30.62 -0.96 23.55
N THR A 15 -29.74 -0.42 24.37
CA THR A 15 -28.52 0.28 23.89
C THR A 15 -27.55 -0.70 23.23
N ILE A 16 -27.34 -1.87 23.82
CA ILE A 16 -26.49 -2.94 23.24
C ILE A 16 -27.04 -3.39 21.89
N SER A 17 -28.37 -3.59 21.77
CA SER A 17 -29.00 -3.95 20.50
C SER A 17 -28.72 -2.92 19.42
N LYS A 18 -28.96 -1.64 19.70
CA LYS A 18 -28.70 -0.53 18.76
C LYS A 18 -27.21 -0.45 18.36
N LEU A 19 -26.30 -0.63 19.31
CA LEU A 19 -24.86 -0.62 19.02
C LEU A 19 -24.45 -1.80 18.12
N ASN A 20 -25.08 -2.96 18.29
CA ASN A 20 -24.85 -4.10 17.41
C ASN A 20 -25.38 -3.85 15.98
N GLU A 21 -26.51 -3.21 15.83
CA GLU A 21 -27.05 -2.79 14.53
C GLU A 21 -26.10 -1.81 13.83
N PHE A 22 -25.65 -0.76 14.52
CA PHE A 22 -24.68 0.20 13.98
C PHE A 22 -23.34 -0.45 13.61
N LYS A 23 -22.89 -1.42 14.42
CA LYS A 23 -21.67 -2.18 14.13
C LYS A 23 -21.80 -2.96 12.82
N LEU A 24 -22.93 -3.63 12.59
CA LEU A 24 -23.18 -4.41 11.38
C LEU A 24 -23.26 -3.49 10.15
N GLU A 25 -23.99 -2.38 10.25
CA GLU A 25 -24.08 -1.40 9.16
C GLU A 25 -22.72 -0.82 8.81
N ALA A 26 -21.93 -0.43 9.83
CA ALA A 26 -20.58 0.08 9.64
C ALA A 26 -19.65 -0.97 9.00
N LEU A 27 -19.77 -2.24 9.40
CA LEU A 27 -18.99 -3.34 8.84
C LEU A 27 -19.33 -3.57 7.36
N GLU A 28 -20.62 -3.62 7.01
CA GLU A 28 -21.06 -3.78 5.62
C GLU A 28 -20.58 -2.64 4.72
N LYS A 29 -20.72 -1.41 5.19
CA LYS A 29 -20.25 -0.22 4.46
C LYS A 29 -18.74 -0.26 4.25
N THR A 30 -17.99 -0.61 5.30
CA THR A 30 -16.53 -0.74 5.24
C THR A 30 -16.14 -1.85 4.27
N TYR A 31 -16.76 -3.02 4.39
CA TYR A 31 -16.50 -4.17 3.51
C TYR A 31 -16.70 -3.80 2.05
N LYS A 32 -17.84 -3.21 1.69
CA LYS A 32 -18.13 -2.80 0.30
C LYS A 32 -17.06 -1.87 -0.25
N LYS A 33 -16.70 -0.83 0.52
CA LYS A 33 -15.72 0.16 0.07
C LYS A 33 -14.30 -0.41 -0.02
N VAL A 34 -13.87 -1.15 1.00
CA VAL A 34 -12.53 -1.77 1.02
C VAL A 34 -12.40 -2.83 -0.09
N ASN A 35 -13.45 -3.61 -0.34
CA ASN A 35 -13.44 -4.62 -1.40
C ASN A 35 -13.33 -4.00 -2.80
N GLU A 36 -14.05 -2.90 -3.05
CA GLU A 36 -13.93 -2.12 -4.29
C GLU A 36 -12.51 -1.58 -4.47
N ASP A 37 -11.99 -0.86 -3.46
CA ASP A 37 -10.67 -0.27 -3.50
C ASP A 37 -9.56 -1.33 -3.61
N PHE A 38 -9.72 -2.48 -2.95
CA PHE A 38 -8.80 -3.62 -3.04
C PHE A 38 -8.69 -4.16 -4.46
N GLY A 39 -9.83 -4.37 -5.14
CA GLY A 39 -9.84 -4.83 -6.53
C GLY A 39 -9.17 -3.83 -7.48
N LEU A 40 -9.44 -2.54 -7.31
CA LEU A 40 -8.86 -1.47 -8.13
C LEU A 40 -7.35 -1.34 -7.89
N ILE A 41 -6.91 -1.32 -6.64
CA ILE A 41 -5.49 -1.23 -6.28
C ILE A 41 -4.72 -2.45 -6.79
N PHE A 42 -5.30 -3.65 -6.64
CA PHE A 42 -4.67 -4.87 -7.13
C PHE A 42 -4.50 -4.86 -8.65
N ALA A 43 -5.51 -4.40 -9.40
CA ALA A 43 -5.44 -4.28 -10.85
C ALA A 43 -4.41 -3.22 -11.29
N ASP A 44 -4.23 -2.13 -10.54
CA ASP A 44 -3.19 -1.12 -10.80
C ASP A 44 -1.78 -1.68 -10.56
N LEU A 45 -1.60 -2.52 -9.53
CA LEU A 45 -0.30 -3.13 -9.21
C LEU A 45 0.03 -4.32 -10.11
N LEU A 46 -0.98 -5.09 -10.51
CA LEU A 46 -0.84 -6.27 -11.35
C LEU A 46 -1.84 -6.22 -12.51
N PRO A 47 -1.53 -5.50 -13.60
CA PRO A 47 -2.44 -5.33 -14.74
C PRO A 47 -2.93 -6.64 -15.34
N GLY A 48 -4.23 -6.71 -15.67
CA GLY A 48 -4.86 -7.93 -16.20
C GLY A 48 -5.22 -8.98 -15.14
N SER A 49 -5.12 -8.62 -13.86
CA SER A 49 -5.48 -9.47 -12.74
C SER A 49 -6.60 -8.85 -11.91
N PHE A 50 -7.36 -9.68 -11.21
CA PHE A 50 -8.46 -9.24 -10.36
C PHE A 50 -8.36 -9.88 -8.98
N ALA A 51 -8.77 -9.13 -7.97
CA ALA A 51 -8.87 -9.64 -6.60
C ALA A 51 -10.13 -9.10 -5.94
N ARG A 52 -10.69 -9.88 -5.03
CA ARG A 52 -11.85 -9.50 -4.24
C ARG A 52 -11.85 -10.22 -2.90
N LEU A 53 -12.54 -9.62 -1.94
CA LEU A 53 -12.84 -10.23 -0.66
C LEU A 53 -14.23 -10.85 -0.72
N GLU A 54 -14.38 -12.07 -0.25
CA GLU A 54 -15.66 -12.77 -0.17
C GLU A 54 -15.77 -13.49 1.18
N PRO A 55 -16.97 -13.56 1.77
CA PRO A 55 -17.17 -14.48 2.88
C PRO A 55 -17.02 -15.93 2.40
N PRO A 56 -16.58 -16.85 3.26
CA PRO A 56 -16.60 -18.28 2.96
C PRO A 56 -18.02 -18.74 2.57
N GLU A 57 -18.11 -19.81 1.79
CA GLU A 57 -19.38 -20.30 1.28
C GLU A 57 -20.38 -20.61 2.40
N GLY A 58 -21.56 -20.01 2.31
CA GLY A 58 -22.62 -20.15 3.32
C GLY A 58 -22.44 -19.35 4.60
N GLN A 59 -21.42 -18.49 4.68
CA GLN A 59 -21.14 -17.65 5.86
C GLN A 59 -21.45 -16.17 5.61
N LEU A 60 -21.62 -15.43 6.71
CA LEU A 60 -21.78 -13.99 6.68
C LEU A 60 -20.42 -13.27 6.72
N ILE A 61 -20.39 -12.02 6.28
CA ILE A 61 -19.18 -11.16 6.36
C ILE A 61 -18.64 -10.99 7.79
N THR A 62 -19.47 -11.24 8.80
CA THR A 62 -19.11 -11.18 10.23
C THR A 62 -18.35 -12.40 10.70
N GLU A 63 -18.37 -13.51 9.96
CA GLU A 63 -17.76 -14.78 10.34
C GLU A 63 -16.37 -14.95 9.74
N GLY A 64 -16.06 -14.17 8.69
CA GLY A 64 -14.76 -14.14 8.07
C GLY A 64 -14.78 -13.64 6.64
N LEU A 65 -13.59 -13.41 6.06
CA LEU A 65 -13.42 -13.03 4.67
C LEU A 65 -12.25 -13.82 4.09
N GLU A 66 -12.43 -14.29 2.86
CA GLU A 66 -11.41 -14.94 2.05
C GLU A 66 -10.99 -14.02 0.91
N ILE A 67 -9.72 -14.09 0.53
CA ILE A 67 -9.20 -13.39 -0.64
C ILE A 67 -9.34 -14.32 -1.85
N ARG A 68 -10.08 -13.89 -2.85
CA ARG A 68 -10.19 -14.56 -4.16
C ARG A 68 -9.39 -13.77 -5.18
N VAL A 69 -8.55 -14.47 -5.96
CA VAL A 69 -7.64 -13.86 -6.93
C VAL A 69 -7.76 -14.53 -8.28
N GLN A 70 -7.80 -13.73 -9.35
CA GLN A 70 -7.75 -14.17 -10.72
C GLN A 70 -6.47 -13.67 -11.38
N LEU A 71 -5.68 -14.59 -11.89
CA LEU A 71 -4.44 -14.29 -12.63
C LEU A 71 -4.53 -14.92 -14.03
N GLY A 72 -4.23 -14.11 -15.06
CA GLY A 72 -4.29 -14.59 -16.45
C GLY A 72 -5.65 -15.16 -16.85
N GLY A 73 -6.75 -14.60 -16.31
CA GLY A 73 -8.12 -15.06 -16.59
C GLY A 73 -8.57 -16.29 -15.76
N VAL A 74 -7.69 -16.87 -14.92
CA VAL A 74 -7.99 -18.08 -14.13
C VAL A 74 -8.09 -17.74 -12.65
N TRP A 75 -9.23 -18.07 -12.03
CA TRP A 75 -9.41 -17.98 -10.58
C TRP A 75 -8.58 -19.03 -9.87
N LYS A 76 -7.85 -18.60 -8.84
CA LYS A 76 -7.06 -19.48 -8.00
C LYS A 76 -7.89 -20.05 -6.87
N SER A 77 -7.74 -21.34 -6.62
CA SER A 77 -8.46 -22.03 -5.55
C SER A 77 -7.86 -21.76 -4.18
N SER A 78 -6.56 -21.47 -4.12
CA SER A 78 -5.83 -21.17 -2.90
C SER A 78 -4.72 -20.14 -3.12
N LEU A 79 -4.46 -19.32 -2.11
CA LEU A 79 -3.29 -18.41 -2.10
C LEU A 79 -1.94 -19.16 -2.06
N THR A 80 -1.94 -20.46 -1.73
CA THR A 80 -0.73 -21.30 -1.76
C THR A 80 -0.23 -21.59 -3.17
N GLU A 81 -1.09 -21.47 -4.19
CA GLU A 81 -0.72 -21.60 -5.62
C GLU A 81 0.08 -20.38 -6.14
N LEU A 82 0.15 -19.32 -5.37
CA LEU A 82 0.76 -18.07 -5.77
C LEU A 82 2.23 -18.01 -5.40
N SER A 83 3.02 -17.31 -6.24
CA SER A 83 4.40 -16.99 -5.90
C SER A 83 4.51 -16.07 -4.67
N GLY A 84 5.69 -16.02 -4.06
CA GLY A 84 5.95 -15.13 -2.93
C GLY A 84 5.66 -13.65 -3.28
N GLY A 85 6.13 -13.18 -4.43
CA GLY A 85 5.87 -11.83 -4.91
C GLY A 85 4.38 -11.54 -5.12
N GLN A 86 3.64 -12.48 -5.74
CA GLN A 86 2.20 -12.32 -5.93
C GLN A 86 1.45 -12.22 -4.60
N ARG A 87 1.80 -13.02 -3.61
CA ARG A 87 1.23 -12.90 -2.25
C ARG A 87 1.55 -11.56 -1.61
N SER A 88 2.76 -11.04 -1.79
CA SER A 88 3.15 -9.72 -1.28
C SER A 88 2.36 -8.59 -1.94
N VAL A 89 2.12 -8.66 -3.26
CA VAL A 89 1.26 -7.68 -3.96
C VAL A 89 -0.17 -7.71 -3.42
N ILE A 90 -0.74 -8.90 -3.20
CA ILE A 90 -2.09 -9.05 -2.63
C ILE A 90 -2.16 -8.43 -1.23
N ALA A 91 -1.21 -8.78 -0.35
CA ALA A 91 -1.16 -8.25 1.00
C ALA A 91 -1.03 -6.71 1.00
N LEU A 92 -0.14 -6.18 0.16
CA LEU A 92 0.04 -4.74 0.03
C LEU A 92 -1.22 -4.06 -0.52
N SER A 93 -1.88 -4.64 -1.53
CA SER A 93 -3.13 -4.11 -2.08
C SER A 93 -4.23 -4.02 -1.03
N LEU A 94 -4.36 -5.04 -0.18
CA LEU A 94 -5.32 -5.05 0.91
C LEU A 94 -4.99 -3.99 1.97
N ILE A 95 -3.73 -3.89 2.38
CA ILE A 95 -3.29 -2.86 3.32
C ILE A 95 -3.58 -1.46 2.76
N LEU A 96 -3.20 -1.20 1.51
CA LEU A 96 -3.43 0.10 0.88
C LEU A 96 -4.91 0.43 0.73
N SER A 97 -5.79 -0.54 0.46
CA SER A 97 -7.24 -0.33 0.43
C SER A 97 -7.81 0.06 1.80
N LEU A 98 -7.31 -0.55 2.87
CA LEU A 98 -7.66 -0.16 4.24
C LEU A 98 -7.17 1.26 4.58
N LEU A 99 -5.95 1.61 4.17
CA LEU A 99 -5.40 2.95 4.36
C LEU A 99 -6.17 4.01 3.55
N GLN A 100 -6.65 3.67 2.36
CA GLN A 100 -7.47 4.56 1.54
C GLN A 100 -8.86 4.78 2.13
N PHE A 101 -9.44 3.75 2.76
CA PHE A 101 -10.74 3.86 3.44
C PHE A 101 -10.70 4.86 4.60
N LYS A 102 -9.62 4.86 5.39
CA LYS A 102 -9.45 5.79 6.50
C LYS A 102 -8.03 6.37 6.48
N PRO A 103 -7.78 7.39 5.64
CA PRO A 103 -6.45 7.93 5.44
C PRO A 103 -5.88 8.59 6.68
N ALA A 104 -4.59 8.37 6.92
CA ALA A 104 -3.80 9.10 7.90
C ALA A 104 -2.99 10.22 7.22
N PRO A 105 -2.56 11.24 7.96
CA PRO A 105 -1.75 12.32 7.40
C PRO A 105 -0.35 11.87 6.99
N MET A 106 0.19 10.79 7.58
CA MET A 106 1.53 10.28 7.29
C MET A 106 1.57 8.76 7.41
N TYR A 107 2.36 8.13 6.51
CA TYR A 107 2.66 6.71 6.50
C TYR A 107 4.17 6.49 6.44
N ILE A 108 4.66 5.51 7.18
CA ILE A 108 6.05 5.07 7.14
C ILE A 108 6.04 3.60 6.71
N LEU A 109 6.65 3.32 5.56
CA LEU A 109 6.72 1.99 4.97
C LEU A 109 8.18 1.55 4.89
N ASP A 110 8.47 0.40 5.47
CA ASP A 110 9.82 -0.16 5.53
C ASP A 110 9.89 -1.46 4.73
N GLU A 111 10.72 -1.46 3.67
CA GLU A 111 10.98 -2.60 2.78
C GLU A 111 9.74 -3.35 2.26
N VAL A 112 8.61 -2.65 2.06
CA VAL A 112 7.34 -3.26 1.59
C VAL A 112 7.43 -3.88 0.20
N ASP A 113 8.47 -3.54 -0.54
CA ASP A 113 8.76 -3.99 -1.89
C ASP A 113 9.86 -5.07 -1.97
N ALA A 114 10.32 -5.61 -0.83
CA ALA A 114 11.43 -6.56 -0.78
C ALA A 114 11.23 -7.79 -1.70
N ALA A 115 10.02 -8.35 -1.72
CA ALA A 115 9.67 -9.53 -2.52
C ALA A 115 9.15 -9.21 -3.94
N LEU A 116 9.12 -7.94 -4.36
CA LEU A 116 8.55 -7.49 -5.62
C LEU A 116 9.63 -7.30 -6.69
N ASP A 117 9.26 -7.38 -7.95
CA ASP A 117 10.13 -7.00 -9.07
C ASP A 117 10.10 -5.49 -9.35
N LEU A 118 10.88 -5.04 -10.32
CA LEU A 118 11.01 -3.63 -10.66
C LEU A 118 9.69 -3.03 -11.15
N SER A 119 8.93 -3.77 -11.96
CA SER A 119 7.68 -3.28 -12.54
C SER A 119 6.59 -3.06 -11.49
N HIS A 120 6.47 -3.97 -10.53
CA HIS A 120 5.55 -3.80 -9.40
C HIS A 120 5.95 -2.63 -8.50
N THR A 121 7.26 -2.46 -8.28
CA THR A 121 7.79 -1.35 -7.47
C THR A 121 7.49 0.02 -8.08
N GLU A 122 7.64 0.16 -9.41
CA GLU A 122 7.24 1.38 -10.13
C GLU A 122 5.74 1.64 -10.06
N ASN A 123 4.92 0.58 -10.16
CA ASN A 123 3.47 0.70 -10.03
C ASN A 123 3.05 1.20 -8.64
N ILE A 124 3.72 0.73 -7.58
CA ILE A 124 3.49 1.21 -6.21
C ILE A 124 3.80 2.71 -6.09
N GLY A 125 4.95 3.16 -6.61
CA GLY A 125 5.31 4.58 -6.60
C GLY A 125 4.29 5.46 -7.31
N ARG A 126 3.78 5.03 -8.48
CA ARG A 126 2.71 5.72 -9.21
C ARG A 126 1.40 5.73 -8.44
N LEU A 127 1.06 4.63 -7.77
CA LEU A 127 -0.17 4.49 -6.98
C LEU A 127 -0.18 5.46 -5.80
N PHE A 128 0.92 5.63 -5.07
CA PHE A 128 1.01 6.61 -4.00
C PHE A 128 0.70 8.03 -4.50
N HIS A 129 1.27 8.41 -5.63
CA HIS A 129 1.03 9.71 -6.24
C HIS A 129 -0.41 9.93 -6.72
N SER A 130 -1.06 8.89 -7.26
CA SER A 130 -2.39 9.01 -7.86
C SER A 130 -3.52 8.92 -6.85
N ARG A 131 -3.42 7.99 -5.89
CA ARG A 131 -4.54 7.64 -4.99
C ARG A 131 -4.45 8.26 -3.60
N PHE A 132 -3.25 8.58 -3.11
CA PHE A 132 -3.05 9.06 -1.74
C PHE A 132 -2.70 10.56 -1.68
N LYS A 133 -3.48 11.36 -2.41
CA LYS A 133 -3.33 12.82 -2.40
C LYS A 133 -3.68 13.38 -1.03
N GLY A 134 -2.73 14.05 -0.40
CA GLY A 134 -2.92 14.65 0.94
C GLY A 134 -2.31 13.85 2.10
N SER A 135 -1.75 12.68 1.84
CA SER A 135 -0.95 11.93 2.81
C SER A 135 0.54 12.01 2.47
N GLN A 136 1.38 12.09 3.48
CA GLN A 136 2.83 12.01 3.33
C GLN A 136 3.28 10.55 3.45
N PHE A 137 4.13 10.11 2.53
CA PHE A 137 4.76 8.79 2.57
C PHE A 137 6.26 8.93 2.83
N ILE A 138 6.76 8.20 3.81
CA ILE A 138 8.18 7.96 4.03
C ILE A 138 8.40 6.48 3.72
N VAL A 139 9.15 6.20 2.66
CA VAL A 139 9.37 4.83 2.19
C VAL A 139 10.84 4.51 2.25
N VAL A 140 11.18 3.42 2.94
CA VAL A 140 12.52 2.83 2.95
C VAL A 140 12.53 1.67 1.98
N SER A 141 13.40 1.72 0.97
CA SER A 141 13.51 0.71 -0.07
C SER A 141 14.92 0.61 -0.62
N LEU A 142 15.30 -0.59 -1.08
CA LEU A 142 16.55 -0.85 -1.80
C LEU A 142 16.37 -0.79 -3.33
N LYS A 143 15.15 -0.58 -3.83
CA LYS A 143 14.82 -0.72 -5.26
C LYS A 143 14.64 0.62 -5.95
N GLU A 144 15.31 0.76 -7.09
CA GLU A 144 15.29 2.00 -7.88
C GLU A 144 13.89 2.37 -8.40
N GLY A 145 13.03 1.40 -8.68
CA GLY A 145 11.65 1.64 -9.14
C GLY A 145 10.81 2.49 -8.18
N MET A 146 11.11 2.43 -6.88
CA MET A 146 10.43 3.24 -5.86
C MET A 146 10.85 4.71 -5.90
N PHE A 147 12.07 5.02 -6.35
CA PHE A 147 12.65 6.37 -6.25
C PHE A 147 12.19 7.32 -7.35
N GLY A 148 11.76 6.80 -8.50
CA GLY A 148 11.40 7.60 -9.68
C GLY A 148 10.24 8.55 -9.44
N ASN A 149 9.35 8.23 -8.51
CA ASN A 149 8.17 9.02 -8.17
C ASN A 149 8.32 9.85 -6.88
N ALA A 150 9.50 9.84 -6.26
CA ALA A 150 9.74 10.55 -5.01
C ALA A 150 9.92 12.06 -5.23
N ASN A 151 9.33 12.87 -4.35
CA ASN A 151 9.57 14.30 -4.31
C ASN A 151 10.96 14.63 -3.74
N VAL A 152 11.39 13.85 -2.73
CA VAL A 152 12.66 13.98 -2.05
C VAL A 152 13.26 12.60 -1.86
N LEU A 153 14.55 12.47 -2.15
CA LEU A 153 15.31 11.23 -1.96
C LEU A 153 16.41 11.45 -0.93
N PHE A 154 16.43 10.64 0.11
CA PHE A 154 17.53 10.54 1.05
C PHE A 154 18.34 9.29 0.71
N ARG A 155 19.56 9.47 0.22
CA ARG A 155 20.44 8.38 -0.17
C ARG A 155 21.51 8.16 0.89
N THR A 156 21.55 6.95 1.42
CA THR A 156 22.61 6.54 2.35
C THR A 156 23.82 6.06 1.56
N ARG A 157 25.02 6.48 2.00
CA ARG A 157 26.32 6.04 1.46
C ARG A 157 27.22 5.62 2.59
N PHE A 158 27.97 4.55 2.36
CA PHE A 158 29.01 4.12 3.27
C PHE A 158 30.37 4.35 2.60
N LYS A 159 31.18 5.22 3.20
CA LYS A 159 32.52 5.56 2.72
C LYS A 159 33.47 5.70 3.90
N ASP A 160 34.65 5.10 3.77
CA ASP A 160 35.75 5.20 4.76
C ASP A 160 35.31 4.82 6.21
N GLY A 161 34.47 3.78 6.33
CA GLY A 161 33.93 3.33 7.65
C GLY A 161 32.81 4.17 8.23
N ILE A 162 32.37 5.20 7.53
CA ILE A 162 31.33 6.15 8.00
C ILE A 162 30.13 6.12 7.07
N SER A 163 28.93 6.06 7.67
CA SER A 163 27.68 6.22 6.93
C SER A 163 27.32 7.70 6.83
N SER A 164 26.96 8.13 5.63
CA SER A 164 26.48 9.48 5.37
C SER A 164 25.14 9.45 4.67
N VAL A 165 24.32 10.50 4.86
CA VAL A 165 23.01 10.66 4.21
C VAL A 165 23.04 11.92 3.36
N GLU A 166 22.71 11.77 2.08
CA GLU A 166 22.60 12.88 1.14
C GLU A 166 21.13 13.07 0.76
N ARG A 167 20.64 14.32 0.89
CA ARG A 167 19.29 14.70 0.45
C ARG A 167 19.34 15.22 -0.98
N THR A 168 18.58 14.61 -1.87
CA THR A 168 18.39 15.06 -3.25
C THR A 168 16.92 15.41 -3.46
N GLN A 169 16.64 16.61 -3.95
CA GLN A 169 15.30 17.02 -4.32
C GLN A 169 15.11 16.75 -5.82
N THR A 170 14.11 15.92 -6.15
CA THR A 170 13.72 15.71 -7.55
C THR A 170 13.02 17.00 -8.00
N ARG A 171 13.60 17.73 -8.96
CA ARG A 171 12.90 18.86 -9.58
C ARG A 171 11.69 18.27 -10.33
N SER A 172 10.49 18.58 -9.89
CA SER A 172 9.31 18.44 -10.73
C SER A 172 9.58 19.22 -12.03
N ALA A 173 9.56 18.53 -13.16
CA ALA A 173 9.75 19.18 -14.46
C ALA A 173 8.68 20.27 -14.61
N PRO A 174 9.04 21.53 -14.89
CA PRO A 174 8.07 22.54 -15.26
C PRO A 174 7.50 22.14 -16.62
N SER A 175 6.18 22.05 -16.72
CA SER A 175 5.47 21.96 -17.98
C SER A 175 5.71 23.26 -18.75
N SER A 176 6.61 23.26 -19.68
CA SER A 176 6.63 24.00 -20.95
C SER A 176 8.04 24.11 -21.52
N MET A 177 8.18 23.65 -22.73
CA MET A 177 9.13 23.98 -23.80
C MET A 177 10.34 24.87 -23.44
N ALA A 178 11.53 24.29 -23.49
CA ALA A 178 12.68 24.92 -24.14
C ALA A 178 13.79 23.88 -24.39
N SER A 179 14.16 23.72 -25.63
CA SER A 179 15.30 22.98 -26.13
C SER A 179 16.61 23.48 -25.52
N SER A 180 17.37 22.62 -24.88
CA SER A 180 18.81 22.82 -24.73
C SER A 180 19.54 21.49 -24.62
N LYS A 181 20.62 21.40 -25.38
CA LYS A 181 21.47 20.24 -25.69
C LYS A 181 21.99 19.48 -24.48
N PRO A 182 22.23 18.16 -24.60
CA PRO A 182 22.76 17.36 -23.49
C PRO A 182 24.23 17.67 -23.25
N THR A 183 24.56 18.06 -22.02
CA THR A 183 25.94 18.16 -21.56
C THR A 183 26.48 16.75 -21.29
N LYS A 184 27.54 16.37 -21.98
CA LYS A 184 28.27 15.11 -21.82
C LYS A 184 28.77 14.97 -20.37
N VAL A 185 28.26 13.99 -19.64
CA VAL A 185 28.86 13.55 -18.38
C VAL A 185 29.84 12.42 -18.70
N LEU A 186 31.10 12.67 -18.43
CA LEU A 186 32.19 11.68 -18.53
C LEU A 186 31.95 10.53 -17.55
N ARG A 187 31.77 9.32 -18.08
CA ARG A 187 31.79 8.10 -17.31
C ARG A 187 33.24 7.74 -16.99
N HIS A 188 33.66 7.85 -15.74
CA HIS A 188 34.81 7.12 -15.24
C HIS A 188 34.27 5.93 -14.43
N GLY A 189 34.57 4.73 -14.94
CA GLY A 189 34.22 3.47 -14.29
C GLY A 189 35.12 3.23 -13.08
N ILE A 190 34.50 3.03 -11.93
CA ILE A 190 35.14 2.38 -10.79
C ILE A 190 34.16 1.27 -10.36
N ALA A 191 34.65 0.01 -10.45
CA ALA A 191 33.94 -1.15 -9.95
C ALA A 191 33.83 -1.04 -8.43
N LEU A 192 32.60 -1.03 -7.91
CA LEU A 192 32.32 -0.97 -6.48
C LEU A 192 31.89 -2.36 -5.97
N PRO A 193 32.30 -2.75 -4.76
CA PRO A 193 31.82 -3.98 -4.14
C PRO A 193 30.35 -3.84 -3.76
N LYS A 194 29.59 -4.91 -4.02
CA LYS A 194 28.16 -5.01 -3.67
C LYS A 194 27.98 -4.99 -2.15
N LYS A 195 27.64 -3.85 -1.56
CA LYS A 195 27.07 -3.76 -0.21
C LYS A 195 26.09 -2.60 -0.12
N SER A 196 24.83 -2.96 0.14
CA SER A 196 23.70 -2.23 0.72
C SER A 196 23.59 -0.72 0.49
N LEU A 197 22.76 -0.33 -0.46
CA LEU A 197 22.17 1.01 -0.54
C LEU A 197 20.77 0.94 0.10
N THR A 198 20.62 1.56 1.26
CA THR A 198 19.31 1.90 1.82
C THR A 198 18.95 3.29 1.32
N ALA A 199 17.80 3.44 0.72
CA ALA A 199 17.26 4.73 0.32
C ALA A 199 15.94 4.98 1.04
N THR A 200 15.82 6.13 1.69
CA THR A 200 14.59 6.60 2.31
C THR A 200 13.93 7.61 1.38
N THR A 201 12.71 7.37 1.02
CA THR A 201 11.98 8.18 0.04
C THR A 201 10.76 8.84 0.68
N GLN A 202 10.57 10.13 0.43
CA GLN A 202 9.41 10.90 0.86
C GLN A 202 8.59 11.29 -0.38
N TYR A 203 7.31 10.95 -0.35
CA TYR A 203 6.33 11.28 -1.38
C TYR A 203 5.42 12.41 -0.94
#